data_8fec5e19aae30163ead07510ca172b47
#
_entry.id   8fec5e19aae30163ead07510ca172b47
#
_cell.length_a   1.000
_cell.length_b   1.000
_cell.length_c   1.000
_cell.angle_alpha   90.00
_cell.angle_beta   90.00
_cell.angle_gamma   90.00
#
_symmetry.space_group_name_H-M   'P 1'
#
loop_
_entity.id
_entity.type
_entity.pdbx_description
1 polymer ?
#
loop_
_entity_poly.entity_id
_entity_poly.type
_entity_poly.pdbx_seq_one_letter_code
_entity_poly.pdbx_strand_id
1 'polypeptide(L)'
;MQYKHYYAWSILLRLFHWGFALSIVALVVTGFYIHFPWTNTLIEGDSTFPVAMMRYIHFIAGFVFTGSILARLYLLVFGNKQERFWDFLPITPKNIGNLFHTLKFYLYFTDKHTPRIGHNVLAGIIYVITFAMALLQVLGGFYMLYPESAAWQKWGLLFLGPQQQGRHLHFLIMWYFILFAAAHVYIVIWNDVKTKEGLISSIFNGTKYIPSDDS
;
A
#
# COMPACT_ATOMS: atom_id res chain seq x y z
N MET A 1 32.52 -11.27 -2.19
CA MET A 1 31.43 -10.80 -3.08
C MET A 1 31.48 -9.29 -3.14
N GLN A 2 31.64 -8.74 -4.31
CA GLN A 2 31.53 -7.28 -4.52
C GLN A 2 30.07 -6.95 -4.82
N TYR A 3 29.59 -5.80 -4.31
CA TYR A 3 28.21 -5.31 -4.53
C TYR A 3 28.26 -4.01 -5.32
N LYS A 4 27.43 -3.92 -6.35
CA LYS A 4 27.19 -2.67 -7.09
C LYS A 4 26.02 -1.94 -6.46
N HIS A 5 26.16 -0.63 -6.29
CA HIS A 5 25.17 0.26 -5.70
C HIS A 5 24.27 0.84 -6.81
N TYR A 6 22.97 0.70 -6.65
CA TYR A 6 21.99 1.26 -7.60
C TYR A 6 21.00 2.15 -6.88
N TYR A 7 20.89 3.41 -7.30
CA TYR A 7 19.85 4.30 -6.83
C TYR A 7 18.53 3.90 -7.50
N ALA A 8 17.68 3.20 -6.76
CA ALA A 8 16.44 2.62 -7.24
C ALA A 8 15.21 3.50 -6.96
N TRP A 9 15.17 4.17 -5.80
CA TRP A 9 13.97 4.84 -5.29
C TRP A 9 14.20 6.33 -5.09
N SER A 10 13.42 7.17 -5.80
CA SER A 10 13.44 8.63 -5.64
C SER A 10 12.94 9.05 -4.24
N ILE A 11 13.26 10.27 -3.85
CA ILE A 11 12.76 10.86 -2.61
C ILE A 11 11.22 10.84 -2.59
N LEU A 12 10.59 11.18 -3.72
CA LEU A 12 9.14 11.22 -3.81
C LEU A 12 8.51 9.82 -3.65
N LEU A 13 9.13 8.75 -4.17
CA LEU A 13 8.65 7.39 -3.93
C LEU A 13 8.73 7.01 -2.45
N ARG A 14 9.81 7.38 -1.78
CA ARG A 14 9.98 7.11 -0.34
C ARG A 14 8.98 7.89 0.51
N LEU A 15 8.71 9.14 0.18
CA LEU A 15 7.67 9.95 0.83
C LEU A 15 6.27 9.35 0.58
N PHE A 16 5.98 8.95 -0.67
CA PHE A 16 4.76 8.19 -0.97
C PHE A 16 4.64 6.96 -0.08
N HIS A 17 5.68 6.12 -0.04
CA HIS A 17 5.64 4.86 0.72
C HIS A 17 5.36 5.11 2.20
N TRP A 18 6.07 6.03 2.84
CA TRP A 18 5.89 6.30 4.27
C TRP A 18 4.58 7.03 4.56
N GLY A 19 4.18 7.98 3.72
CA GLY A 19 2.86 8.63 3.84
C GLY A 19 1.71 7.63 3.71
N PHE A 20 1.82 6.71 2.75
CA PHE A 20 0.85 5.63 2.53
C PHE A 20 0.82 4.65 3.70
N ALA A 21 1.97 4.15 4.15
CA ALA A 21 2.05 3.17 5.24
C ALA A 21 1.56 3.74 6.58
N LEU A 22 2.00 4.94 6.96
CA LEU A 22 1.58 5.57 8.22
C LEU A 22 0.09 5.94 8.21
N SER A 23 -0.43 6.41 7.07
CA SER A 23 -1.86 6.67 6.94
C SER A 23 -2.70 5.40 7.05
N ILE A 24 -2.26 4.25 6.50
CA ILE A 24 -2.95 2.96 6.69
C ILE A 24 -3.04 2.62 8.17
N VAL A 25 -1.94 2.73 8.92
CA VAL A 25 -1.95 2.44 10.36
C VAL A 25 -2.96 3.33 11.09
N ALA A 26 -2.93 4.64 10.83
CA ALA A 26 -3.86 5.59 11.44
C ALA A 26 -5.31 5.30 11.05
N LEU A 27 -5.58 5.00 9.76
CA LEU A 27 -6.90 4.70 9.24
C LEU A 27 -7.46 3.38 9.81
N VAL A 28 -6.63 2.36 9.97
CA VAL A 28 -7.04 1.08 10.57
C VAL A 28 -7.42 1.28 12.04
N VAL A 29 -6.56 1.92 12.82
CA VAL A 29 -6.82 2.15 14.26
C VAL A 29 -8.10 2.98 14.46
N THR A 30 -8.21 4.09 13.76
CA THR A 30 -9.39 4.97 13.86
C THR A 30 -10.64 4.33 13.27
N GLY A 31 -10.52 3.57 12.18
CA GLY A 31 -11.61 2.84 11.55
C GLY A 31 -12.21 1.78 12.46
N PHE A 32 -11.37 0.99 13.14
CA PHE A 32 -11.83 0.04 14.15
C PHE A 32 -12.58 0.74 15.29
N TYR A 33 -12.03 1.84 15.80
CA TYR A 33 -12.69 2.59 16.85
C TYR A 33 -14.04 3.16 16.41
N ILE A 34 -14.14 3.71 15.19
CA ILE A 34 -15.40 4.24 14.65
C ILE A 34 -16.42 3.12 14.46
N HIS A 35 -15.97 1.95 14.01
CA HIS A 35 -16.84 0.78 13.79
C HIS A 35 -17.33 0.17 15.11
N PHE A 36 -16.46 0.10 16.11
CA PHE A 36 -16.73 -0.49 17.42
C PHE A 36 -16.11 0.34 18.54
N PRO A 37 -16.79 1.42 18.99
CA PRO A 37 -16.29 2.26 20.07
C PRO A 37 -16.21 1.48 21.38
N TRP A 38 -14.99 1.34 21.94
CA TRP A 38 -14.77 0.60 23.20
C TRP A 38 -14.65 1.49 24.42
N THR A 39 -14.76 2.82 24.28
CA THR A 39 -14.80 3.74 25.43
C THR A 39 -16.21 4.13 25.73
N ASN A 40 -16.67 3.82 26.95
CA ASN A 40 -17.93 4.31 27.47
C ASN A 40 -17.70 5.69 28.09
N THR A 41 -18.12 6.75 27.42
CA THR A 41 -18.18 8.08 28.02
C THR A 41 -19.51 8.24 28.75
N LEU A 42 -19.55 7.83 30.00
CA LEU A 42 -20.68 8.08 30.88
C LEU A 42 -20.63 9.46 31.56
N ILE A 43 -19.61 10.25 31.30
CA ILE A 43 -19.45 11.60 31.84
C ILE A 43 -20.07 12.57 30.83
N GLU A 44 -21.32 12.96 31.12
CA GLU A 44 -21.94 14.13 30.49
C GLU A 44 -21.22 15.38 31.00
N GLY A 45 -20.77 16.22 30.10
CA GLY A 45 -20.43 17.62 30.43
C GLY A 45 -19.04 18.08 30.14
N ASP A 46 -18.08 17.26 29.77
CA ASP A 46 -16.79 17.77 29.38
C ASP A 46 -16.35 17.24 28.01
N SER A 47 -16.12 18.16 27.13
CA SER A 47 -15.38 18.22 25.85
C SER A 47 -14.79 16.92 25.22
N THR A 48 -15.10 15.75 25.70
CA THR A 48 -14.57 14.48 25.17
C THR A 48 -15.61 13.76 24.33
N PHE A 49 -15.61 14.09 23.03
CA PHE A 49 -16.31 13.29 22.03
C PHE A 49 -15.28 12.36 21.33
N PRO A 50 -14.89 11.21 21.94
CA PRO A 50 -13.81 10.37 21.39
C PRO A 50 -14.12 9.87 19.99
N VAL A 51 -15.38 9.57 19.65
CA VAL A 51 -15.78 9.17 18.30
C VAL A 51 -15.58 10.33 17.30
N ALA A 52 -15.92 11.56 17.69
CA ALA A 52 -15.72 12.73 16.85
C ALA A 52 -14.23 12.99 16.61
N MET A 53 -13.39 12.88 17.63
CA MET A 53 -11.95 13.00 17.51
C MET A 53 -11.36 11.90 16.60
N MET A 54 -11.77 10.65 16.75
CA MET A 54 -11.31 9.55 15.90
C MET A 54 -11.75 9.72 14.45
N ARG A 55 -12.96 10.23 14.21
CA ARG A 55 -13.41 10.58 12.86
C ARG A 55 -12.57 11.71 12.26
N TYR A 56 -12.24 12.73 13.05
CA TYR A 56 -11.39 13.83 12.61
C TYR A 56 -9.99 13.33 12.19
N ILE A 57 -9.35 12.50 13.03
CA ILE A 57 -8.05 11.88 12.71
C ILE A 57 -8.17 10.98 11.47
N HIS A 58 -9.27 10.21 11.35
CA HIS A 58 -9.54 9.35 10.20
C HIS A 58 -9.60 10.16 8.90
N PHE A 59 -10.27 11.29 8.91
CA PHE A 59 -10.37 12.16 7.73
C PHE A 59 -9.02 12.77 7.35
N ILE A 60 -8.25 13.28 8.32
CA ILE A 60 -6.90 13.78 8.06
C ILE A 60 -6.02 12.69 7.44
N ALA A 61 -6.02 11.50 8.05
CA ALA A 61 -5.26 10.36 7.53
C ALA A 61 -5.75 9.93 6.14
N GLY A 62 -7.06 10.01 5.87
CA GLY A 62 -7.65 9.76 4.56
C GLY A 62 -7.18 10.73 3.48
N PHE A 63 -7.03 12.02 3.80
CA PHE A 63 -6.45 13.00 2.87
C PHE A 63 -4.96 12.76 2.65
N VAL A 64 -4.19 12.40 3.68
CA VAL A 64 -2.77 12.02 3.52
C VAL A 64 -2.63 10.77 2.64
N PHE A 65 -3.48 9.77 2.86
CA PHE A 65 -3.56 8.57 2.03
C PHE A 65 -3.87 8.90 0.57
N THR A 66 -4.85 9.77 0.33
CA THR A 66 -5.22 10.24 -1.01
C THR A 66 -4.07 10.98 -1.69
N GLY A 67 -3.42 11.91 -0.98
CA GLY A 67 -2.25 12.63 -1.47
C GLY A 67 -1.09 11.69 -1.83
N SER A 68 -0.89 10.64 -1.03
CA SER A 68 0.11 9.60 -1.34
C SER A 68 -0.24 8.85 -2.63
N ILE A 69 -1.50 8.50 -2.86
CA ILE A 69 -1.95 7.87 -4.11
C ILE A 69 -1.71 8.79 -5.31
N LEU A 70 -2.01 10.08 -5.19
CA LEU A 70 -1.74 11.06 -6.26
C LEU A 70 -0.24 11.17 -6.57
N ALA A 71 0.62 11.18 -5.55
CA ALA A 71 2.07 11.13 -5.73
C ALA A 71 2.50 9.85 -6.47
N ARG A 72 1.88 8.71 -6.17
CA ARG A 72 2.15 7.44 -6.86
C ARG A 72 1.69 7.47 -8.32
N LEU A 73 0.50 8.01 -8.61
CA LEU A 73 0.02 8.19 -9.98
C LEU A 73 0.99 9.06 -10.81
N TYR A 74 1.47 10.15 -10.22
CA TYR A 74 2.49 10.98 -10.85
C TYR A 74 3.76 10.17 -11.17
N LEU A 75 4.27 9.38 -10.23
CA LEU A 75 5.47 8.56 -10.42
C LEU A 75 5.30 7.43 -11.45
N LEU A 76 4.08 6.91 -11.64
CA LEU A 76 3.81 5.91 -12.68
C LEU A 76 4.11 6.44 -14.08
N VAL A 77 3.96 7.76 -14.29
CA VAL A 77 4.18 8.42 -15.58
C VAL A 77 5.57 9.07 -15.64
N PHE A 78 5.93 9.85 -14.62
CA PHE A 78 7.09 10.75 -14.60
C PHE A 78 8.26 10.24 -13.75
N GLY A 79 8.11 9.13 -13.05
CA GLY A 79 9.15 8.53 -12.21
C GLY A 79 10.33 7.98 -13.00
N ASN A 80 11.33 7.46 -12.30
CA ASN A 80 12.47 6.76 -12.91
C ASN A 80 12.03 5.40 -13.51
N LYS A 81 12.95 4.66 -14.17
CA LYS A 81 12.63 3.39 -14.83
C LYS A 81 11.98 2.37 -13.90
N GLN A 82 12.38 2.32 -12.62
CA GLN A 82 11.91 1.38 -11.62
C GLN A 82 10.58 1.80 -10.97
N GLU A 83 10.16 3.06 -11.18
CA GLU A 83 8.95 3.65 -10.61
C GLU A 83 7.79 3.70 -11.59
N ARG A 84 8.09 3.63 -12.89
CA ARG A 84 7.09 3.71 -13.96
C ARG A 84 6.23 2.46 -14.06
N PHE A 85 5.05 2.65 -14.66
CA PHE A 85 4.04 1.62 -14.87
C PHE A 85 4.59 0.30 -15.43
N TRP A 86 5.54 0.38 -16.39
CA TRP A 86 6.12 -0.78 -17.07
C TRP A 86 6.98 -1.69 -16.16
N ASP A 87 7.51 -1.19 -15.06
CA ASP A 87 8.22 -2.03 -14.07
C ASP A 87 7.26 -2.91 -13.25
N PHE A 88 6.02 -2.46 -13.11
CA PHE A 88 4.97 -3.18 -12.36
C PHE A 88 4.35 -4.32 -13.14
N LEU A 89 4.24 -4.19 -14.48
CA LEU A 89 3.49 -5.15 -15.29
C LEU A 89 4.42 -6.23 -15.86
N PRO A 90 4.17 -7.50 -15.53
CA PRO A 90 4.93 -8.62 -16.09
C PRO A 90 4.41 -9.01 -17.48
N ILE A 91 4.44 -8.10 -18.45
CA ILE A 91 3.80 -8.31 -19.76
C ILE A 91 4.66 -9.17 -20.71
N THR A 92 5.94 -9.42 -20.37
CA THR A 92 6.81 -10.20 -21.26
C THR A 92 6.81 -11.69 -20.89
N PRO A 93 6.93 -12.63 -21.86
CA PRO A 93 7.04 -14.06 -21.59
C PRO A 93 8.15 -14.41 -20.60
N LYS A 94 9.27 -13.69 -20.64
CA LYS A 94 10.38 -13.81 -19.69
C LYS A 94 9.94 -13.48 -18.27
N ASN A 95 9.14 -12.45 -18.08
CA ASN A 95 8.66 -12.05 -16.76
C ASN A 95 7.60 -13.05 -16.23
N ILE A 96 6.78 -13.63 -17.10
CA ILE A 96 5.81 -14.68 -16.70
C ILE A 96 6.57 -15.92 -16.21
N GLY A 97 7.63 -16.35 -16.89
CA GLY A 97 8.51 -17.43 -16.42
C GLY A 97 9.14 -17.11 -15.07
N ASN A 98 9.60 -15.89 -14.87
CA ASN A 98 10.15 -15.40 -13.60
C ASN A 98 9.09 -15.36 -12.47
N LEU A 99 7.82 -15.18 -12.78
CA LEU A 99 6.73 -15.24 -11.79
C LEU A 99 6.68 -16.61 -11.10
N PHE A 100 6.66 -17.70 -11.88
CA PHE A 100 6.65 -19.05 -11.33
C PHE A 100 7.90 -19.36 -10.53
N HIS A 101 9.06 -18.88 -10.97
CA HIS A 101 10.30 -19.03 -10.24
C HIS A 101 10.29 -18.26 -8.90
N THR A 102 9.80 -17.02 -8.93
CA THR A 102 9.65 -16.19 -7.73
C THR A 102 8.64 -16.81 -6.74
N LEU A 103 7.53 -17.35 -7.25
CA LEU A 103 6.55 -18.05 -6.42
C LEU A 103 7.15 -19.28 -5.74
N LYS A 104 7.91 -20.10 -6.47
CA LYS A 104 8.64 -21.26 -5.90
C LYS A 104 9.64 -20.84 -4.82
N PHE A 105 10.32 -19.70 -5.01
CA PHE A 105 11.24 -19.16 -4.02
C PHE A 105 10.51 -18.75 -2.72
N TYR A 106 9.40 -18.03 -2.81
CA TYR A 106 8.62 -17.65 -1.62
C TYR A 106 7.86 -18.82 -0.98
N LEU A 107 7.59 -19.89 -1.71
CA LEU A 107 7.02 -21.14 -1.18
C LEU A 107 8.10 -22.13 -0.69
N TYR A 108 9.36 -21.71 -0.61
CA TYR A 108 10.50 -22.51 -0.13
C TYR A 108 10.83 -23.76 -0.98
N PHE A 109 10.37 -23.82 -2.22
CA PHE A 109 10.72 -24.91 -3.16
C PHE A 109 12.11 -24.73 -3.82
N THR A 110 12.69 -23.54 -3.74
CA THR A 110 14.02 -23.22 -4.27
C THR A 110 14.70 -22.11 -3.49
N ASP A 111 16.02 -22.20 -3.32
CA ASP A 111 16.84 -21.15 -2.70
C ASP A 111 17.41 -20.15 -3.72
N LYS A 112 17.20 -20.41 -5.02
CA LYS A 112 17.70 -19.53 -6.08
C LYS A 112 16.84 -18.30 -6.21
N HIS A 113 17.44 -17.13 -5.97
CA HIS A 113 16.81 -15.82 -6.18
C HIS A 113 17.39 -15.16 -7.43
N THR A 114 16.55 -14.54 -8.22
CA THR A 114 16.97 -13.71 -9.37
C THR A 114 17.02 -12.24 -8.93
N PRO A 115 18.23 -11.67 -8.72
CA PRO A 115 18.35 -10.28 -8.29
C PRO A 115 17.75 -9.33 -9.32
N ARG A 116 17.01 -8.32 -8.86
CA ARG A 116 16.40 -7.31 -9.71
C ARG A 116 16.49 -5.92 -9.05
N ILE A 117 16.83 -4.89 -9.85
CA ILE A 117 16.93 -3.52 -9.35
C ILE A 117 15.54 -3.00 -8.94
N GLY A 118 14.52 -3.20 -9.78
CA GLY A 118 13.14 -2.81 -9.53
C GLY A 118 12.35 -3.84 -8.70
N HIS A 119 11.03 -3.84 -8.90
CA HIS A 119 10.14 -4.80 -8.25
C HIS A 119 10.24 -6.18 -8.91
N ASN A 120 10.18 -7.24 -8.12
CA ASN A 120 9.99 -8.56 -8.71
C ASN A 120 8.56 -8.69 -9.25
N VAL A 121 8.37 -9.64 -10.17
CA VAL A 121 7.10 -9.77 -10.92
C VAL A 121 5.90 -10.02 -10.01
N LEU A 122 6.07 -10.86 -8.98
CA LEU A 122 5.00 -11.17 -8.02
C LEU A 122 4.64 -9.93 -7.20
N ALA A 123 5.65 -9.20 -6.69
CA ALA A 123 5.44 -7.94 -5.98
C ALA A 123 4.72 -6.91 -6.87
N GLY A 124 5.10 -6.81 -8.16
CA GLY A 124 4.45 -5.93 -9.13
C GLY A 124 2.95 -6.19 -9.24
N ILE A 125 2.54 -7.46 -9.40
CA ILE A 125 1.12 -7.84 -9.48
C ILE A 125 0.38 -7.47 -8.19
N ILE A 126 0.95 -7.83 -7.04
CA ILE A 126 0.34 -7.54 -5.74
C ILE A 126 0.19 -6.03 -5.54
N TYR A 127 1.18 -5.24 -5.95
CA TYR A 127 1.12 -3.77 -5.84
C TYR A 127 0.06 -3.15 -6.76
N VAL A 128 -0.15 -3.70 -7.96
CA VAL A 128 -1.25 -3.25 -8.84
C VAL A 128 -2.60 -3.52 -8.18
N ILE A 129 -2.79 -4.70 -7.60
CA ILE A 129 -4.02 -5.04 -6.85
C ILE A 129 -4.18 -4.11 -5.64
N THR A 130 -3.12 -3.92 -4.86
CA THR A 130 -3.14 -3.04 -3.68
C THR A 130 -3.48 -1.60 -4.07
N PHE A 131 -2.95 -1.12 -5.21
CA PHE A 131 -3.25 0.20 -5.71
C PHE A 131 -4.71 0.34 -6.16
N ALA A 132 -5.27 -0.67 -6.82
CA ALA A 132 -6.69 -0.71 -7.18
C ALA A 132 -7.59 -0.71 -5.92
N MET A 133 -7.23 -1.50 -4.89
CA MET A 133 -7.93 -1.50 -3.61
C MET A 133 -7.82 -0.14 -2.90
N ALA A 134 -6.67 0.54 -3.00
CA ALA A 134 -6.48 1.88 -2.44
C ALA A 134 -7.37 2.92 -3.14
N LEU A 135 -7.50 2.86 -4.46
CA LEU A 135 -8.42 3.73 -5.20
C LEU A 135 -9.89 3.48 -4.78
N LEU A 136 -10.31 2.22 -4.67
CA LEU A 136 -11.66 1.88 -4.19
C LEU A 136 -11.89 2.39 -2.76
N GLN A 137 -10.88 2.30 -1.90
CA GLN A 137 -10.95 2.78 -0.53
C GLN A 137 -11.13 4.31 -0.46
N VAL A 138 -10.39 5.06 -1.30
CA VAL A 138 -10.55 6.52 -1.41
C VAL A 138 -11.94 6.89 -1.94
N LEU A 139 -12.35 6.27 -3.04
CA LEU A 139 -13.66 6.55 -3.66
C LEU A 139 -14.80 6.21 -2.71
N GLY A 140 -14.74 5.07 -2.02
CA GLY A 140 -15.70 4.69 -0.99
C GLY A 140 -15.71 5.64 0.20
N GLY A 141 -14.52 6.10 0.63
CA GLY A 141 -14.38 7.10 1.70
C GLY A 141 -15.04 8.43 1.34
N PHE A 142 -14.79 8.97 0.16
CA PHE A 142 -15.44 10.20 -0.31
C PHE A 142 -16.95 10.04 -0.54
N TYR A 143 -17.39 8.89 -1.03
CA TYR A 143 -18.83 8.59 -1.13
C TYR A 143 -19.54 8.69 0.22
N MET A 144 -18.90 8.19 1.29
CA MET A 144 -19.46 8.27 2.65
C MET A 144 -19.27 9.64 3.30
N LEU A 145 -18.21 10.38 2.92
CA LEU A 145 -17.91 11.69 3.48
C LEU A 145 -18.86 12.77 2.98
N TYR A 146 -19.34 12.65 1.73
CA TYR A 146 -20.21 13.64 1.08
C TYR A 146 -21.62 13.09 0.79
N PRO A 147 -22.41 12.76 1.82
CA PRO A 147 -23.75 12.20 1.64
C PRO A 147 -24.72 13.18 0.96
N GLU A 148 -24.50 14.49 1.09
CA GLU A 148 -25.32 15.55 0.49
C GLU A 148 -25.00 15.81 -0.99
N SER A 149 -23.89 15.29 -1.51
CA SER A 149 -23.50 15.51 -2.89
C SER A 149 -24.22 14.57 -3.84
N ALA A 150 -25.12 15.12 -4.68
CA ALA A 150 -25.86 14.35 -5.68
C ALA A 150 -24.93 13.59 -6.65
N ALA A 151 -23.77 14.18 -7.00
CA ALA A 151 -22.79 13.53 -7.88
C ALA A 151 -22.17 12.31 -7.20
N TRP A 152 -21.73 12.44 -5.94
CA TRP A 152 -21.17 11.32 -5.17
C TRP A 152 -22.21 10.24 -4.90
N GLN A 153 -23.46 10.62 -4.59
CA GLN A 153 -24.52 9.64 -4.33
C GLN A 153 -24.90 8.87 -5.60
N LYS A 154 -25.05 9.54 -6.75
CA LYS A 154 -25.34 8.88 -8.03
C LYS A 154 -24.25 7.88 -8.41
N TRP A 155 -22.98 8.28 -8.32
CA TRP A 155 -21.84 7.43 -8.62
C TRP A 155 -21.76 6.27 -7.61
N GLY A 156 -21.81 6.56 -6.32
CA GLY A 156 -21.67 5.56 -5.26
C GLY A 156 -22.79 4.52 -5.28
N LEU A 157 -24.03 4.91 -5.51
CA LEU A 157 -25.16 3.98 -5.67
C LEU A 157 -24.95 3.02 -6.85
N LEU A 158 -24.34 3.50 -7.95
CA LEU A 158 -24.10 2.68 -9.13
C LEU A 158 -23.02 1.61 -8.89
N PHE A 159 -21.93 1.96 -8.20
CA PHE A 159 -20.74 1.09 -8.07
C PHE A 159 -20.58 0.43 -6.70
N LEU A 160 -21.08 1.06 -5.63
CA LEU A 160 -20.89 0.60 -4.25
C LEU A 160 -22.22 0.21 -3.58
N GLY A 161 -23.34 0.48 -4.24
CA GLY A 161 -24.68 0.29 -3.67
C GLY A 161 -25.04 1.33 -2.60
N PRO A 162 -26.10 1.09 -1.81
CA PRO A 162 -26.51 1.98 -0.73
C PRO A 162 -25.39 2.26 0.27
N GLN A 163 -25.46 3.37 1.00
CA GLN A 163 -24.47 3.81 2.00
C GLN A 163 -24.04 2.70 2.96
N GLN A 164 -24.96 1.82 3.36
CA GLN A 164 -24.65 0.71 4.25
C GLN A 164 -23.76 -0.33 3.59
N GLN A 165 -23.99 -0.64 2.31
CA GLN A 165 -23.12 -1.55 1.53
C GLN A 165 -21.74 -0.91 1.30
N GLY A 166 -21.70 0.39 0.99
CA GLY A 166 -20.46 1.14 0.87
C GLY A 166 -19.60 1.07 2.14
N ARG A 167 -20.21 1.23 3.32
CA ARG A 167 -19.54 1.09 4.63
C ARG A 167 -19.00 -0.33 4.82
N HIS A 168 -19.81 -1.33 4.50
CA HIS A 168 -19.39 -2.73 4.62
C HIS A 168 -18.21 -3.07 3.71
N LEU A 169 -18.27 -2.63 2.44
CA LEU A 169 -17.18 -2.81 1.49
C LEU A 169 -15.91 -2.10 1.95
N HIS A 170 -16.02 -0.86 2.43
CA HIS A 170 -14.90 -0.09 2.97
C HIS A 170 -14.24 -0.82 4.15
N PHE A 171 -15.03 -1.39 5.05
CA PHE A 171 -14.55 -2.21 6.16
C PHE A 171 -13.87 -3.50 5.69
N LEU A 172 -14.41 -4.20 4.70
CA LEU A 172 -13.79 -5.41 4.14
C LEU A 172 -12.44 -5.10 3.46
N ILE A 173 -12.35 -4.01 2.71
CA ILE A 173 -11.09 -3.58 2.07
C ILE A 173 -10.05 -3.20 3.14
N MET A 174 -10.44 -2.67 4.29
CA MET A 174 -9.52 -2.45 5.41
C MET A 174 -8.82 -3.76 5.83
N TRP A 175 -9.55 -4.88 5.91
CA TRP A 175 -8.95 -6.19 6.22
C TRP A 175 -7.94 -6.64 5.17
N TYR A 176 -8.20 -6.35 3.90
CA TYR A 176 -7.21 -6.56 2.84
C TYR A 176 -5.89 -5.81 3.16
N PHE A 177 -5.96 -4.53 3.56
CA PHE A 177 -4.76 -3.75 3.89
C PHE A 177 -4.02 -4.28 5.12
N ILE A 178 -4.72 -4.77 6.13
CA ILE A 178 -4.12 -5.39 7.31
C ILE A 178 -3.33 -6.65 6.91
N LEU A 179 -3.96 -7.55 6.15
CA LEU A 179 -3.34 -8.78 5.69
C LEU A 179 -2.17 -8.50 4.73
N PHE A 180 -2.35 -7.55 3.81
CA PHE A 180 -1.30 -7.10 2.91
C PHE A 180 -0.10 -6.54 3.69
N ALA A 181 -0.33 -5.65 4.66
CA ALA A 181 0.75 -5.05 5.45
C ALA A 181 1.53 -6.11 6.25
N ALA A 182 0.82 -7.05 6.89
CA ALA A 182 1.45 -8.14 7.62
C ALA A 182 2.31 -9.03 6.71
N ALA A 183 1.76 -9.45 5.57
CA ALA A 183 2.48 -10.26 4.59
C ALA A 183 3.65 -9.50 3.97
N HIS A 184 3.46 -8.20 3.64
CA HIS A 184 4.49 -7.34 3.07
C HIS A 184 5.68 -7.18 4.02
N VAL A 185 5.44 -6.83 5.27
CA VAL A 185 6.51 -6.68 6.28
C VAL A 185 7.27 -7.99 6.48
N TYR A 186 6.54 -9.11 6.59
CA TYR A 186 7.17 -10.44 6.71
C TYR A 186 8.08 -10.75 5.51
N ILE A 187 7.56 -10.61 4.28
CA ILE A 187 8.30 -10.91 3.05
C ILE A 187 9.52 -10.00 2.89
N VAL A 188 9.39 -8.70 3.23
CA VAL A 188 10.50 -7.74 3.13
C VAL A 188 11.62 -8.09 4.09
N ILE A 189 11.31 -8.40 5.36
CA ILE A 189 12.30 -8.82 6.36
C ILE A 189 12.97 -10.13 5.93
N TRP A 190 12.17 -11.13 5.56
CA TRP A 190 12.69 -12.42 5.14
C TRP A 190 13.60 -12.31 3.92
N ASN A 191 13.18 -11.53 2.91
CA ASN A 191 13.98 -11.30 1.70
C ASN A 191 15.30 -10.59 2.03
N ASP A 192 15.28 -9.54 2.85
CA ASP A 192 16.48 -8.77 3.21
C ASP A 192 17.51 -9.62 3.96
N VAL A 193 17.04 -10.52 4.83
CA VAL A 193 17.90 -11.50 5.55
C VAL A 193 18.51 -12.53 4.59
N LYS A 194 17.73 -13.04 3.62
CA LYS A 194 18.15 -14.10 2.69
C LYS A 194 19.06 -13.58 1.59
N THR A 195 18.72 -12.44 0.96
CA THR A 195 19.40 -11.96 -0.26
C THR A 195 20.46 -10.91 0.01
N LYS A 196 20.41 -10.23 1.17
CA LYS A 196 21.33 -9.14 1.57
C LYS A 196 21.40 -8.00 0.55
N GLU A 197 20.31 -7.77 -0.21
CA GLU A 197 20.21 -6.69 -1.20
C GLU A 197 19.93 -5.31 -0.58
N GLY A 198 19.77 -5.23 0.75
CA GLY A 198 19.44 -4.00 1.45
C GLY A 198 18.04 -3.49 1.11
N LEU A 199 17.06 -4.39 1.02
CA LEU A 199 15.70 -4.04 0.65
C LEU A 199 15.07 -3.08 1.65
N ILE A 200 15.24 -3.34 2.96
CA ILE A 200 14.74 -2.46 4.03
C ILE A 200 15.47 -1.11 4.00
N SER A 201 16.79 -1.11 3.90
CA SER A 201 17.56 0.14 3.86
C SER A 201 17.23 0.99 2.64
N SER A 202 16.89 0.37 1.51
CA SER A 202 16.60 1.07 0.26
C SER A 202 15.38 1.99 0.34
N ILE A 203 14.38 1.68 1.18
CA ILE A 203 13.21 2.56 1.33
C ILE A 203 13.51 3.80 2.19
N PHE A 204 14.66 3.83 2.88
CA PHE A 204 15.14 4.99 3.61
C PHE A 204 16.15 5.81 2.80
N ASN A 205 17.16 5.17 2.19
CA ASN A 205 18.25 5.84 1.48
C ASN A 205 18.10 5.86 -0.04
N GLY A 206 17.22 5.05 -0.62
CA GLY A 206 16.97 4.97 -2.06
C GLY A 206 17.87 3.98 -2.80
N THR A 207 18.84 3.33 -2.12
CA THR A 207 19.89 2.52 -2.77
C THR A 207 19.72 1.03 -2.50
N LYS A 208 19.78 0.22 -3.56
CA LYS A 208 19.86 -1.25 -3.48
C LYS A 208 21.29 -1.74 -3.80
N TYR A 209 21.60 -2.91 -3.27
CA TYR A 209 22.89 -3.59 -3.42
C TYR A 209 22.66 -4.87 -4.23
N ILE A 210 23.33 -5.00 -5.38
CA ILE A 210 23.22 -6.18 -6.24
C ILE A 210 24.59 -6.83 -6.34
N PRO A 211 24.71 -8.16 -6.10
CA PRO A 211 25.97 -8.87 -6.29
C PRO A 211 26.48 -8.64 -7.72
N SER A 212 27.80 -8.36 -7.86
CA SER A 212 28.42 -8.31 -9.18
C SER A 212 28.74 -9.74 -9.63
N ASP A 213 28.37 -10.09 -10.88
CA ASP A 213 28.66 -11.40 -11.49
C ASP A 213 30.17 -11.63 -11.79
N ASP A 214 31.03 -10.72 -11.36
CA ASP A 214 32.48 -10.77 -11.61
C ASP A 214 33.25 -11.58 -10.53
N SER A 215 32.72 -12.76 -10.14
CA SER A 215 33.43 -13.70 -9.27
C SER A 215 33.32 -15.13 -9.75
#